data_99016f0a467cec1aa8955a94931495d4
#
_entry.id   99016f0a467cec1aa8955a94931495d4
#
_cell.length_a   1.000
_cell.length_b   1.000
_cell.length_c   1.000
_cell.angle_alpha   90.00
_cell.angle_beta   90.00
_cell.angle_gamma   90.00
#
_symmetry.space_group_name_H-M   'P 1'
#
loop_
_entity.id
_entity.type
_entity.pdbx_description
1 polymer ?
#
loop_
_entity_poly.entity_id
_entity_poly.type
_entity_poly.pdbx_seq_one_letter_code
_entity_poly.pdbx_strand_id
1 'polypeptide(L)'
;MRWTRSALRLIHWINRLTLELRQVVGGRAVYAQAASATQMGRFETETLALAENREALADLNGQWIDRFHDRNGLKYIVLDMDSSVSPTHGDQEGSAWNGHFDCTCYQSNFLFNQFGMLERCALRPGNVQSADGWRDVLDPVIARYAERDLGGRFFRADAGYATPALYERLEEAGYFYAIRIPANKVLREKIAHRLTRRVGRPSQTKVKRFYEDFEYQAGSWDKPRRIIAKIEWHPGELFPRVGFIVTNLPMEPDWVTRFYNQRGTAEQHIKEGKNAFRWTRLSCRKFHDNEVRL
;
A
#
# COMPACT_ATOMS: atom_id res chain seq x y z
N MET A 1 -23.50 -10.76 -15.49
CA MET A 1 -22.43 -11.26 -14.60
C MET A 1 -21.33 -11.85 -15.47
N ARG A 2 -20.23 -11.16 -15.65
CA ARG A 2 -19.04 -11.70 -16.35
C ARG A 2 -18.00 -12.04 -15.28
N TRP A 3 -17.86 -13.31 -14.98
CA TRP A 3 -16.76 -13.85 -14.20
C TRP A 3 -15.42 -13.36 -14.75
N THR A 4 -14.50 -13.06 -13.86
CA THR A 4 -13.15 -12.81 -14.32
C THR A 4 -12.67 -14.03 -15.11
N ARG A 5 -12.01 -13.83 -16.21
CA ARG A 5 -11.46 -14.94 -17.04
C ARG A 5 -10.59 -15.90 -16.20
N SER A 6 -10.06 -15.44 -15.08
CA SER A 6 -9.26 -16.24 -14.14
C SER A 6 -10.09 -17.24 -13.36
N ALA A 7 -11.24 -16.83 -12.79
CA ALA A 7 -12.15 -17.76 -12.08
C ALA A 7 -12.74 -18.79 -13.05
N LEU A 8 -13.15 -18.35 -14.26
CA LEU A 8 -13.63 -19.26 -15.30
C LEU A 8 -12.52 -20.22 -15.77
N ARG A 9 -11.27 -19.79 -15.84
CA ARG A 9 -10.13 -20.66 -16.16
C ARG A 9 -9.87 -21.67 -15.06
N LEU A 10 -9.95 -21.26 -13.79
CA LEU A 10 -9.77 -22.16 -12.65
C LEU A 10 -10.86 -23.22 -12.63
N ILE A 11 -12.14 -22.85 -12.77
CA ILE A 11 -13.27 -23.77 -12.85
C ILE A 11 -13.12 -24.72 -14.06
N HIS A 12 -12.74 -24.19 -15.21
CA HIS A 12 -12.52 -24.98 -16.39
C HIS A 12 -11.34 -25.94 -16.24
N TRP A 13 -10.28 -25.50 -15.55
CA TRP A 13 -9.12 -26.32 -15.23
C TRP A 13 -9.45 -27.42 -14.24
N ILE A 14 -10.19 -27.10 -13.15
CA ILE A 14 -10.65 -28.08 -12.16
C ILE A 14 -11.56 -29.13 -12.83
N ASN A 15 -12.44 -28.72 -13.75
CA ASN A 15 -13.30 -29.65 -14.50
C ASN A 15 -12.53 -30.55 -15.47
N ARG A 16 -11.31 -30.15 -15.88
CA ARG A 16 -10.41 -30.93 -16.72
C ARG A 16 -9.39 -31.74 -15.92
N LEU A 17 -9.41 -31.67 -14.57
CA LEU A 17 -8.56 -32.52 -13.76
C LEU A 17 -8.77 -33.98 -14.13
N THR A 18 -7.69 -34.67 -14.44
CA THR A 18 -7.70 -36.12 -14.61
C THR A 18 -8.13 -36.78 -13.31
N LEU A 19 -8.62 -38.03 -13.40
CA LEU A 19 -9.06 -38.78 -12.22
C LEU A 19 -7.95 -38.84 -11.15
N GLU A 20 -6.70 -38.94 -11.57
CA GLU A 20 -5.52 -38.98 -10.71
C GLU A 20 -5.32 -37.67 -9.92
N LEU A 21 -5.45 -36.52 -10.59
CA LEU A 21 -5.35 -35.21 -9.93
C LEU A 21 -6.53 -34.99 -8.94
N ARG A 22 -7.72 -35.46 -9.28
CA ARG A 22 -8.87 -35.44 -8.35
C ARG A 22 -8.58 -36.30 -7.10
N GLN A 23 -7.92 -37.44 -7.24
CA GLN A 23 -7.51 -38.27 -6.12
C GLN A 23 -6.47 -37.58 -5.22
N VAL A 24 -5.54 -36.82 -5.80
CA VAL A 24 -4.55 -36.02 -5.05
C VAL A 24 -5.24 -34.90 -4.24
N VAL A 25 -6.22 -34.22 -4.80
CA VAL A 25 -7.03 -33.21 -4.10
C VAL A 25 -7.89 -33.84 -3.01
N GLY A 26 -8.28 -35.10 -3.17
CA GLY A 26 -8.98 -35.89 -2.16
C GLY A 26 -10.46 -35.55 -1.94
N GLY A 27 -11.05 -36.22 -0.95
CA GLY A 27 -12.40 -35.96 -0.50
C GLY A 27 -13.47 -36.16 -1.57
N ARG A 28 -14.48 -35.30 -1.59
CA ARG A 28 -15.61 -35.37 -2.54
C ARG A 28 -15.20 -35.06 -4.00
N ALA A 29 -14.01 -34.48 -4.23
CA ALA A 29 -13.53 -34.17 -5.59
C ALA A 29 -13.39 -35.41 -6.48
N VAL A 30 -13.23 -36.60 -5.88
CA VAL A 30 -13.14 -37.88 -6.61
C VAL A 30 -14.47 -38.23 -7.29
N TYR A 31 -15.60 -37.90 -6.66
CA TYR A 31 -16.94 -38.35 -7.09
C TYR A 31 -17.86 -37.21 -7.51
N ALA A 32 -17.54 -35.97 -7.17
CA ALA A 32 -18.38 -34.81 -7.43
C ALA A 32 -17.85 -33.98 -8.58
N GLN A 33 -18.75 -33.35 -9.31
CA GLN A 33 -18.38 -32.29 -10.26
C GLN A 33 -17.92 -31.06 -9.50
N ALA A 34 -17.00 -30.28 -10.09
CA ALA A 34 -16.65 -28.97 -9.55
C ALA A 34 -17.88 -28.04 -9.51
N ALA A 35 -17.87 -27.11 -8.55
CA ALA A 35 -18.94 -26.15 -8.41
C ALA A 35 -19.17 -25.36 -9.71
N SER A 36 -20.42 -25.15 -10.07
CA SER A 36 -20.78 -24.33 -11.22
C SER A 36 -20.41 -22.86 -10.98
N ALA A 37 -20.31 -22.08 -12.08
CA ALA A 37 -20.08 -20.65 -11.97
C ALA A 37 -21.15 -19.93 -11.11
N THR A 38 -22.40 -20.39 -11.16
CA THR A 38 -23.48 -19.85 -10.34
C THR A 38 -23.30 -20.21 -8.85
N GLN A 39 -22.87 -21.43 -8.53
CA GLN A 39 -22.60 -21.84 -7.14
C GLN A 39 -21.41 -21.04 -6.56
N MET A 40 -20.36 -20.86 -7.34
CA MET A 40 -19.23 -20.01 -6.91
C MET A 40 -19.65 -18.56 -6.70
N GLY A 41 -20.50 -18.00 -7.57
CA GLY A 41 -21.04 -16.65 -7.39
C GLY A 41 -21.88 -16.49 -6.14
N ARG A 42 -22.73 -17.46 -5.83
CA ARG A 42 -23.48 -17.46 -4.56
C ARG A 42 -22.55 -17.57 -3.37
N PHE A 43 -21.56 -18.42 -3.42
CA PHE A 43 -20.57 -18.54 -2.34
C PHE A 43 -19.84 -17.21 -2.10
N GLU A 44 -19.42 -16.48 -3.14
CA GLU A 44 -18.83 -15.15 -3.01
C GLU A 44 -19.79 -14.13 -2.38
N THR A 45 -21.04 -14.08 -2.86
CA THR A 45 -21.98 -13.00 -2.52
C THR A 45 -22.88 -13.31 -1.32
N GLU A 46 -23.12 -14.58 -0.99
CA GLU A 46 -24.02 -15.00 0.10
C GLU A 46 -23.26 -15.52 1.33
N THR A 47 -22.02 -16.00 1.15
CA THR A 47 -21.18 -16.54 2.23
C THR A 47 -19.99 -15.65 2.53
N LEU A 48 -19.09 -15.44 1.56
CA LEU A 48 -17.86 -14.65 1.81
C LEU A 48 -18.15 -13.16 2.05
N ALA A 49 -19.26 -12.63 1.52
CA ALA A 49 -19.68 -11.25 1.73
C ALA A 49 -20.30 -10.97 3.12
N LEU A 50 -20.49 -11.99 3.97
CA LEU A 50 -20.87 -11.78 5.37
C LEU A 50 -19.75 -11.06 6.12
N ALA A 51 -20.11 -10.19 7.08
CA ALA A 51 -19.14 -9.33 7.77
C ALA A 51 -18.01 -10.12 8.43
N GLU A 52 -18.35 -11.18 9.15
CA GLU A 52 -17.40 -12.07 9.81
C GLU A 52 -16.43 -12.76 8.84
N ASN A 53 -16.92 -13.17 7.68
CA ASN A 53 -16.10 -13.84 6.67
C ASN A 53 -15.20 -12.87 5.92
N ARG A 54 -15.65 -11.63 5.68
CA ARG A 54 -14.81 -10.59 5.10
C ARG A 54 -13.65 -10.23 6.01
N GLU A 55 -13.89 -10.09 7.33
CA GLU A 55 -12.82 -9.83 8.29
C GLU A 55 -11.83 -11.00 8.34
N ALA A 56 -12.32 -12.23 8.38
CA ALA A 56 -11.47 -13.41 8.32
C ALA A 56 -10.62 -13.49 7.04
N LEU A 57 -11.19 -13.09 5.89
CA LEU A 57 -10.46 -13.00 4.62
C LEU A 57 -9.38 -11.90 4.66
N ALA A 58 -9.69 -10.73 5.24
CA ALA A 58 -8.73 -9.66 5.37
C ALA A 58 -7.52 -10.04 6.24
N ASP A 59 -7.72 -10.92 7.24
CA ASP A 59 -6.67 -11.42 8.11
C ASP A 59 -5.92 -12.65 7.56
N LEU A 60 -6.47 -13.33 6.57
CA LEU A 60 -5.93 -14.60 6.08
C LEU A 60 -4.47 -14.48 5.60
N ASN A 61 -4.16 -13.43 4.85
CA ASN A 61 -2.80 -13.18 4.39
C ASN A 61 -1.84 -13.00 5.57
N GLY A 62 -2.26 -12.25 6.59
CA GLY A 62 -1.48 -12.07 7.82
C GLY A 62 -1.15 -13.38 8.51
N GLN A 63 -2.13 -14.30 8.62
CA GLN A 63 -1.90 -15.62 9.21
C GLN A 63 -0.88 -16.47 8.43
N TRP A 64 -0.87 -16.38 7.09
CA TRP A 64 0.13 -17.04 6.26
C TRP A 64 1.52 -16.43 6.42
N ILE A 65 1.59 -15.09 6.49
CA ILE A 65 2.82 -14.34 6.71
C ILE A 65 3.42 -14.69 8.09
N ASP A 66 2.59 -14.79 9.13
CA ASP A 66 3.04 -15.19 10.46
C ASP A 66 3.69 -16.58 10.44
N ARG A 67 3.03 -17.56 9.81
CA ARG A 67 3.62 -18.90 9.65
C ARG A 67 4.94 -18.91 8.88
N PHE A 68 5.06 -18.02 7.88
CA PHE A 68 6.30 -17.84 7.14
C PHE A 68 7.40 -17.26 8.05
N HIS A 69 7.09 -16.23 8.83
CA HIS A 69 8.04 -15.62 9.76
C HIS A 69 8.44 -16.56 10.90
N ASP A 70 7.51 -17.34 11.41
CA ASP A 70 7.78 -18.32 12.47
C ASP A 70 8.79 -19.42 12.03
N ARG A 71 8.77 -19.76 10.74
CA ARG A 71 9.70 -20.76 10.18
C ARG A 71 11.06 -20.18 9.79
N ASN A 72 11.08 -18.93 9.31
CA ASN A 72 12.29 -18.32 8.73
C ASN A 72 12.97 -17.31 9.66
N GLY A 73 12.32 -16.93 10.74
CA GLY A 73 12.73 -15.83 11.62
C GLY A 73 12.48 -14.46 11.00
N LEU A 74 12.23 -13.48 11.83
CA LEU A 74 12.05 -12.09 11.42
C LEU A 74 12.89 -11.20 12.35
N LYS A 75 13.87 -10.47 11.78
CA LYS A 75 14.72 -9.57 12.57
C LYS A 75 14.14 -8.17 12.71
N TYR A 76 13.45 -7.69 11.72
CA TYR A 76 12.78 -6.37 11.69
C TYR A 76 11.67 -6.40 10.65
N ILE A 77 10.71 -5.50 10.77
CA ILE A 77 9.63 -5.32 9.81
C ILE A 77 9.67 -3.92 9.19
N VAL A 78 9.48 -3.84 7.88
CA VAL A 78 9.25 -2.58 7.15
C VAL A 78 7.90 -2.70 6.47
N LEU A 79 7.00 -1.79 6.79
CA LEU A 79 5.66 -1.71 6.23
C LEU A 79 5.57 -0.55 5.23
N ASP A 80 5.13 -0.83 4.03
CA ASP A 80 4.89 0.14 2.97
C ASP A 80 3.39 0.28 2.71
N MET A 81 2.85 1.46 2.98
CA MET A 81 1.44 1.76 2.71
C MET A 81 1.31 2.60 1.43
N ASP A 82 0.39 2.18 0.58
CA ASP A 82 0.07 2.90 -0.64
C ASP A 82 -1.40 2.71 -1.04
N SER A 83 -1.95 3.65 -1.78
CA SER A 83 -3.32 3.57 -2.28
C SER A 83 -3.34 3.37 -3.79
N SER A 84 -4.43 2.81 -4.29
CA SER A 84 -4.57 2.58 -5.71
C SER A 84 -5.99 2.75 -6.20
N VAL A 85 -6.13 3.46 -7.31
CA VAL A 85 -7.40 3.65 -8.00
C VAL A 85 -7.80 2.39 -8.77
N SER A 86 -9.09 2.04 -8.67
CA SER A 86 -9.74 0.97 -9.42
C SER A 86 -10.94 1.54 -10.16
N PRO A 87 -10.79 1.94 -11.45
CA PRO A 87 -11.90 2.46 -12.23
C PRO A 87 -13.07 1.47 -12.29
N THR A 88 -14.29 1.99 -12.16
CA THR A 88 -15.52 1.22 -12.22
C THR A 88 -16.30 1.52 -13.47
N HIS A 89 -17.17 0.62 -13.86
CA HIS A 89 -18.04 0.77 -15.01
C HIS A 89 -19.48 0.44 -14.61
N GLY A 90 -20.40 1.34 -14.93
CA GLY A 90 -21.79 1.23 -14.53
C GLY A 90 -22.04 1.63 -13.08
N ASP A 91 -23.23 1.34 -12.58
CA ASP A 91 -23.70 1.73 -11.26
C ASP A 91 -23.27 0.68 -10.22
N GLN A 92 -22.29 1.03 -9.41
CA GLN A 92 -21.75 0.17 -8.35
C GLN A 92 -21.80 0.93 -7.02
N GLU A 93 -22.31 0.26 -5.99
CA GLU A 93 -22.40 0.81 -4.64
C GLU A 93 -21.03 1.25 -4.12
N GLY A 94 -20.92 2.48 -3.57
CA GLY A 94 -19.69 3.05 -3.05
C GLY A 94 -18.69 3.52 -4.12
N SER A 95 -18.96 3.31 -5.42
CA SER A 95 -18.18 3.97 -6.46
C SER A 95 -18.50 5.47 -6.51
N ALA A 96 -17.48 6.30 -6.68
CA ALA A 96 -17.64 7.74 -6.73
C ALA A 96 -16.68 8.37 -7.74
N TRP A 97 -17.07 9.54 -8.26
CA TRP A 97 -16.19 10.34 -9.10
C TRP A 97 -15.01 10.88 -8.31
N ASN A 98 -13.82 10.70 -8.87
CA ASN A 98 -12.58 11.24 -8.31
C ASN A 98 -11.96 12.21 -9.32
N GLY A 99 -11.98 13.51 -9.00
CA GLY A 99 -11.47 14.54 -9.90
C GLY A 99 -9.95 14.52 -10.10
N HIS A 100 -9.19 13.87 -9.22
CA HIS A 100 -7.74 13.71 -9.39
C HIS A 100 -7.41 12.66 -10.47
N PHE A 101 -8.22 11.60 -10.55
CA PHE A 101 -8.03 10.51 -11.51
C PHE A 101 -8.94 10.62 -12.74
N ASP A 102 -9.84 11.61 -12.76
CA ASP A 102 -10.81 11.86 -13.85
C ASP A 102 -11.65 10.63 -14.20
N CYS A 103 -12.09 9.87 -13.19
CA CYS A 103 -12.92 8.68 -13.37
C CYS A 103 -13.79 8.37 -12.15
N THR A 104 -14.90 7.64 -12.39
CA THR A 104 -15.65 6.97 -11.32
C THR A 104 -14.91 5.70 -10.93
N CYS A 105 -14.62 5.53 -9.64
CA CYS A 105 -13.72 4.50 -9.16
C CYS A 105 -13.98 4.08 -7.73
N TYR A 106 -13.29 3.06 -7.29
CA TYR A 106 -12.90 2.79 -5.90
C TYR A 106 -11.46 3.21 -5.68
N GLN A 107 -11.11 3.49 -4.43
CA GLN A 107 -9.73 3.75 -4.02
C GLN A 107 -9.34 2.79 -2.88
N SER A 108 -8.58 1.76 -3.22
CA SER A 108 -8.15 0.75 -2.26
C SER A 108 -6.87 1.15 -1.54
N ASN A 109 -6.75 0.78 -0.26
CA ASN A 109 -5.50 0.84 0.51
C ASN A 109 -4.83 -0.52 0.54
N PHE A 110 -3.50 -0.51 0.44
CA PHE A 110 -2.66 -1.70 0.51
C PHE A 110 -1.51 -1.47 1.48
N LEU A 111 -1.19 -2.50 2.25
CA LEU A 111 -0.04 -2.52 3.14
C LEU A 111 0.82 -3.74 2.81
N PHE A 112 2.04 -3.49 2.39
CA PHE A 112 3.01 -4.53 2.05
C PHE A 112 4.15 -4.55 3.06
N ASN A 113 4.81 -5.70 3.21
CA ASN A 113 6.05 -5.78 3.96
C ASN A 113 7.27 -5.73 3.01
N GLN A 114 8.49 -5.71 3.59
CA GLN A 114 9.74 -5.65 2.84
C GLN A 114 10.01 -6.85 1.92
N PHE A 115 9.27 -7.92 2.07
CA PHE A 115 9.35 -9.12 1.21
C PHE A 115 8.36 -9.06 0.04
N GLY A 116 7.58 -7.98 -0.06
CA GLY A 116 6.53 -7.82 -1.08
C GLY A 116 5.25 -8.59 -0.77
N MET A 117 5.10 -9.11 0.45
CA MET A 117 3.88 -9.80 0.85
C MET A 117 2.82 -8.77 1.25
N LEU A 118 1.59 -8.98 0.78
CA LEU A 118 0.45 -8.15 1.13
C LEU A 118 -0.01 -8.49 2.57
N GLU A 119 0.22 -7.58 3.50
CA GLU A 119 -0.16 -7.73 4.91
C GLU A 119 -1.66 -7.61 5.12
N ARG A 120 -2.24 -6.59 4.51
CA ARG A 120 -3.69 -6.30 4.55
C ARG A 120 -4.05 -5.29 3.46
N CYS A 121 -5.30 -5.32 3.01
CA CYS A 121 -5.87 -4.30 2.14
C CYS A 121 -7.31 -3.99 2.53
N ALA A 122 -7.82 -2.85 2.06
CA ALA A 122 -9.21 -2.46 2.23
C ALA A 122 -9.73 -1.74 0.98
N LEU A 123 -10.95 -2.09 0.56
CA LEU A 123 -11.69 -1.36 -0.45
C LEU A 123 -12.29 -0.09 0.18
N ARG A 124 -12.26 1.02 -0.56
CA ARG A 124 -12.84 2.29 -0.11
C ARG A 124 -13.59 2.97 -1.25
N PRO A 125 -14.57 3.85 -0.94
CA PRO A 125 -15.21 4.71 -1.94
C PRO A 125 -14.17 5.51 -2.75
N GLY A 126 -14.53 5.88 -3.97
CA GLY A 126 -13.61 6.58 -4.88
C GLY A 126 -13.29 8.03 -4.50
N ASN A 127 -14.16 8.68 -3.73
CA ASN A 127 -14.06 10.09 -3.34
C ASN A 127 -13.33 10.34 -2.01
N VAL A 128 -12.60 9.35 -1.50
CA VAL A 128 -11.82 9.48 -0.25
C VAL A 128 -10.38 9.89 -0.53
N GLN A 129 -9.71 10.47 0.47
CA GLN A 129 -8.28 10.76 0.41
C GLN A 129 -7.45 9.49 0.68
N SER A 130 -6.16 9.50 0.29
CA SER A 130 -5.28 8.33 0.49
C SER A 130 -5.20 7.92 1.97
N ALA A 131 -5.16 8.88 2.89
CA ALA A 131 -5.08 8.60 4.31
C ALA A 131 -6.43 8.21 4.96
N ASP A 132 -7.58 8.38 4.31
CA ASP A 132 -8.85 8.00 4.94
C ASP A 132 -8.86 6.49 5.21
N GLY A 133 -9.34 6.08 6.39
CA GLY A 133 -9.43 4.66 6.77
C GLY A 133 -8.09 3.90 6.89
N TRP A 134 -6.97 4.60 7.03
CA TRP A 134 -5.66 3.94 7.19
C TRP A 134 -5.59 3.03 8.41
N ARG A 135 -6.37 3.34 9.46
CA ARG A 135 -6.42 2.54 10.70
C ARG A 135 -6.95 1.14 10.46
N ASP A 136 -7.95 0.98 9.59
CA ASP A 136 -8.57 -0.31 9.29
C ASP A 136 -7.59 -1.31 8.66
N VAL A 137 -6.55 -0.77 8.02
CA VAL A 137 -5.47 -1.56 7.40
C VAL A 137 -4.27 -1.70 8.32
N LEU A 138 -3.85 -0.61 8.97
CA LEU A 138 -2.58 -0.57 9.71
C LEU A 138 -2.71 -1.10 11.14
N ASP A 139 -3.76 -0.74 11.89
CA ASP A 139 -3.88 -1.11 13.31
C ASP A 139 -3.91 -2.64 13.54
N PRO A 140 -4.62 -3.47 12.76
CA PRO A 140 -4.56 -4.92 12.91
C PRO A 140 -3.15 -5.48 12.65
N VAL A 141 -2.40 -4.90 11.72
CA VAL A 141 -1.03 -5.32 11.42
C VAL A 141 -0.06 -4.88 12.52
N ILE A 142 -0.21 -3.66 13.05
CA ILE A 142 0.55 -3.21 14.23
C ILE A 142 0.31 -4.17 15.41
N ALA A 143 -0.94 -4.52 15.70
CA ALA A 143 -1.29 -5.43 16.79
C ALA A 143 -0.63 -6.81 16.61
N ARG A 144 -0.61 -7.34 15.39
CA ARG A 144 0.00 -8.63 15.06
C ARG A 144 1.53 -8.66 15.30
N TYR A 145 2.22 -7.54 15.06
CA TYR A 145 3.64 -7.41 15.29
C TYR A 145 4.03 -6.88 16.69
N ALA A 146 3.06 -6.49 17.51
CA ALA A 146 3.33 -5.84 18.80
C ALA A 146 4.13 -6.73 19.76
N GLU A 147 3.78 -8.01 19.85
CA GLU A 147 4.40 -8.97 20.78
C GLU A 147 5.62 -9.70 20.19
N ARG A 148 5.95 -9.47 18.91
CA ARG A 148 7.13 -10.09 18.30
C ARG A 148 8.41 -9.39 18.77
N ASP A 149 9.41 -10.17 19.16
CA ASP A 149 10.75 -9.65 19.46
C ASP A 149 11.45 -9.25 18.15
N LEU A 150 11.41 -7.96 17.83
CA LEU A 150 11.96 -7.38 16.62
C LEU A 150 12.98 -6.30 16.96
N GLY A 151 14.14 -6.35 16.31
CA GLY A 151 15.17 -5.33 16.41
C GLY A 151 14.79 -3.98 15.82
N GLY A 152 13.64 -3.89 15.12
CA GLY A 152 13.09 -2.63 14.62
C GLY A 152 11.77 -2.81 13.87
N ARG A 153 10.93 -1.78 13.96
CA ARG A 153 9.66 -1.67 13.24
C ARG A 153 9.69 -0.37 12.45
N PHE A 154 9.47 -0.46 11.16
CA PHE A 154 9.62 0.67 10.25
C PHE A 154 8.39 0.82 9.37
N PHE A 155 8.06 2.07 9.03
CA PHE A 155 6.93 2.40 8.17
C PHE A 155 7.32 3.42 7.11
N ARG A 156 6.80 3.26 5.89
CA ARG A 156 6.99 4.21 4.78
C ARG A 156 5.67 4.46 4.08
N ALA A 157 5.42 5.71 3.69
CA ALA A 157 4.26 6.08 2.89
C ALA A 157 4.54 7.35 2.07
N ASP A 158 3.69 7.60 1.08
CA ASP A 158 3.76 8.83 0.29
C ASP A 158 3.14 10.03 1.01
N ALA A 159 3.08 11.17 0.31
CA ALA A 159 2.55 12.41 0.86
C ALA A 159 1.04 12.39 1.11
N GLY A 160 0.32 11.45 0.53
CA GLY A 160 -1.10 11.26 0.76
C GLY A 160 -1.41 10.76 2.19
N TYR A 161 -0.42 10.20 2.88
CA TYR A 161 -0.53 9.71 4.27
C TYR A 161 0.11 10.67 5.29
N ALA A 162 0.48 11.86 4.89
CA ALA A 162 1.15 12.83 5.76
C ALA A 162 0.16 13.49 6.75
N THR A 163 -0.34 12.74 7.71
CA THR A 163 -1.31 13.20 8.73
C THR A 163 -0.74 13.08 10.15
N PRO A 164 -1.00 14.06 11.04
CA PRO A 164 -0.54 14.00 12.43
C PRO A 164 -0.94 12.72 13.15
N ALA A 165 -2.21 12.31 13.00
CA ALA A 165 -2.74 11.13 13.65
C ALA A 165 -1.99 9.83 13.29
N LEU A 166 -1.44 9.74 12.06
CA LEU A 166 -0.62 8.59 11.66
C LEU A 166 0.76 8.64 12.32
N TYR A 167 1.39 9.83 12.39
CA TYR A 167 2.69 9.96 13.07
C TYR A 167 2.59 9.59 14.54
N GLU A 168 1.59 10.13 15.24
CA GLU A 168 1.30 9.85 16.64
C GLU A 168 1.10 8.35 16.87
N ARG A 169 0.27 7.71 16.04
CA ARG A 169 0.00 6.28 16.14
C ARG A 169 1.23 5.40 15.93
N LEU A 170 2.09 5.76 14.97
CA LEU A 170 3.35 5.07 14.73
C LEU A 170 4.34 5.26 15.89
N GLU A 171 4.43 6.48 16.42
CA GLU A 171 5.27 6.81 17.59
C GLU A 171 4.81 6.05 18.83
N GLU A 172 3.51 5.99 19.12
CA GLU A 172 2.90 5.20 20.19
C GLU A 172 3.21 3.70 20.07
N ALA A 173 3.18 3.17 18.85
CA ALA A 173 3.43 1.76 18.59
C ALA A 173 4.93 1.42 18.47
N GLY A 174 5.83 2.38 18.65
CA GLY A 174 7.28 2.19 18.58
C GLY A 174 7.81 1.94 17.17
N TYR A 175 7.14 2.49 16.15
CA TYR A 175 7.60 2.43 14.78
C TYR A 175 8.49 3.62 14.43
N PHE A 176 9.59 3.35 13.77
CA PHE A 176 10.31 4.36 13.00
C PHE A 176 9.61 4.58 11.66
N TYR A 177 9.60 5.81 11.16
CA TYR A 177 8.93 6.09 9.90
C TYR A 177 9.70 7.05 9.01
N ALA A 178 9.43 6.98 7.71
CA ALA A 178 9.83 7.94 6.69
C ALA A 178 8.63 8.17 5.76
N ILE A 179 8.01 9.34 5.86
CA ILE A 179 6.81 9.70 5.11
C ILE A 179 7.09 11.00 4.34
N ARG A 180 6.79 11.01 3.06
CA ARG A 180 6.93 12.23 2.27
C ARG A 180 5.88 13.25 2.72
N ILE A 181 6.25 14.53 2.74
CA ILE A 181 5.31 15.63 2.97
C ILE A 181 5.29 16.59 1.77
N PRO A 182 4.13 17.21 1.49
CA PRO A 182 4.05 18.22 0.44
C PRO A 182 4.93 19.42 0.77
N ALA A 183 5.57 19.96 -0.25
CA ALA A 183 6.34 21.20 -0.11
C ALA A 183 5.39 22.39 0.18
N ASN A 184 5.73 23.19 1.16
CA ASN A 184 5.07 24.45 1.43
C ASN A 184 6.05 25.63 1.48
N LYS A 185 5.56 26.85 1.63
CA LYS A 185 6.38 28.07 1.64
C LYS A 185 7.42 28.04 2.76
N VAL A 186 7.02 27.67 3.98
CA VAL A 186 7.92 27.63 5.15
C VAL A 186 9.06 26.62 4.97
N LEU A 187 8.73 25.41 4.50
CA LEU A 187 9.74 24.40 4.21
C LEU A 187 10.73 24.85 3.13
N ARG A 188 10.24 25.54 2.09
CA ARG A 188 11.09 26.09 1.03
C ARG A 188 11.97 27.23 1.54
N GLU A 189 11.48 28.08 2.42
CA GLU A 189 12.26 29.15 3.04
C GLU A 189 13.41 28.61 3.89
N LYS A 190 13.19 27.53 4.66
CA LYS A 190 14.24 26.87 5.44
C LYS A 190 15.42 26.38 4.60
N ILE A 191 15.20 26.04 3.35
CA ILE A 191 16.24 25.55 2.42
C ILE A 191 16.58 26.57 1.33
N ALA A 192 16.15 27.82 1.42
CA ALA A 192 16.31 28.84 0.36
C ALA A 192 17.76 29.00 -0.10
N HIS A 193 18.72 28.90 0.81
CA HIS A 193 20.15 28.96 0.53
C HIS A 193 20.65 27.83 -0.41
N ARG A 194 19.90 26.73 -0.55
CA ARG A 194 20.19 25.63 -1.48
C ARG A 194 19.45 25.73 -2.80
N LEU A 195 18.43 26.58 -2.87
CA LEU A 195 17.62 26.76 -4.07
C LEU A 195 18.22 27.73 -5.07
N THR A 196 19.21 28.51 -4.62
CA THR A 196 19.97 29.41 -5.51
C THR A 196 21.06 28.63 -6.23
N ARG A 197 21.12 28.81 -7.54
CA ARG A 197 22.14 28.17 -8.37
C ARG A 197 23.55 28.69 -7.99
N ARG A 198 24.45 27.78 -7.72
CA ARG A 198 25.83 28.13 -7.46
C ARG A 198 26.49 28.73 -8.71
N VAL A 199 27.31 29.75 -8.51
CA VAL A 199 28.15 30.36 -9.58
C VAL A 199 29.08 29.31 -10.16
N GLY A 200 29.25 29.31 -11.48
CA GLY A 200 30.11 28.39 -12.21
C GLY A 200 29.35 27.52 -13.22
N ARG A 201 30.11 26.79 -14.04
CA ARG A 201 29.55 25.91 -15.07
C ARG A 201 28.85 24.72 -14.43
N PRO A 202 27.55 24.48 -14.71
CA PRO A 202 26.85 23.32 -14.19
C PRO A 202 27.40 22.02 -14.77
N SER A 203 27.32 20.93 -14.00
CA SER A 203 27.64 19.61 -14.53
C SER A 203 26.65 19.28 -15.66
N GLN A 204 27.17 18.80 -16.77
CA GLN A 204 26.35 18.35 -17.91
C GLN A 204 25.94 16.88 -17.80
N THR A 205 26.54 16.12 -16.88
CA THR A 205 26.33 14.66 -16.80
C THR A 205 25.97 14.15 -15.42
N LYS A 206 26.25 14.91 -14.36
CA LYS A 206 26.08 14.43 -12.98
C LYS A 206 25.03 15.24 -12.23
N VAL A 207 24.10 14.55 -11.59
CA VAL A 207 23.15 15.14 -10.63
C VAL A 207 23.91 15.50 -9.35
N LYS A 208 23.76 16.75 -8.89
CA LYS A 208 24.28 17.18 -7.58
C LYS A 208 23.17 17.09 -6.56
N ARG A 209 23.43 16.37 -5.46
CA ARG A 209 22.50 16.16 -4.37
C ARG A 209 22.98 16.89 -3.13
N PHE A 210 22.03 17.50 -2.43
CA PHE A 210 22.23 18.11 -1.12
C PHE A 210 21.10 17.65 -0.21
N TYR A 211 21.42 17.59 1.07
CA TYR A 211 20.47 17.25 2.11
C TYR A 211 20.51 18.33 3.17
N GLU A 212 19.35 18.69 3.69
CA GLU A 212 19.19 19.56 4.87
C GLU A 212 18.36 18.80 5.89
N ASP A 213 18.71 18.99 7.15
CA ASP A 213 18.14 18.30 8.30
C ASP A 213 17.74 19.37 9.31
N PHE A 214 16.45 19.43 9.65
CA PHE A 214 15.93 20.46 10.55
C PHE A 214 14.62 20.01 11.19
N GLU A 215 14.26 20.65 12.29
CA GLU A 215 12.95 20.50 12.90
C GLU A 215 11.94 21.46 12.28
N TYR A 216 10.73 20.94 12.11
CA TYR A 216 9.58 21.70 11.63
C TYR A 216 8.33 21.25 12.35
N GLN A 217 7.46 22.22 12.66
CA GLN A 217 6.14 21.99 13.20
C GLN A 217 5.11 22.67 12.30
N ALA A 218 4.19 21.92 11.74
CA ALA A 218 3.02 22.45 11.07
C ALA A 218 1.97 22.91 12.12
N GLY A 219 1.09 23.81 11.77
CA GLY A 219 0.07 24.29 12.70
C GLY A 219 -0.89 23.22 13.24
N SER A 220 -1.03 22.11 12.53
CA SER A 220 -1.85 20.96 12.94
C SER A 220 -1.07 19.89 13.74
N TRP A 221 0.23 20.07 13.99
CA TRP A 221 1.04 19.09 14.69
C TRP A 221 1.14 19.42 16.17
N ASP A 222 1.09 18.40 17.02
CA ASP A 222 1.25 18.49 18.48
C ASP A 222 2.66 18.91 18.91
N LYS A 223 3.66 18.53 18.12
CA LYS A 223 5.08 18.77 18.40
C LYS A 223 5.90 18.93 17.12
N PRO A 224 7.11 19.53 17.22
CA PRO A 224 8.03 19.55 16.10
C PRO A 224 8.51 18.14 15.76
N ARG A 225 8.74 17.88 14.46
CA ARG A 225 9.28 16.63 13.97
C ARG A 225 10.44 16.90 13.01
N ARG A 226 11.37 15.97 12.97
CA ARG A 226 12.53 16.01 12.09
C ARG A 226 12.10 15.96 10.63
N ILE A 227 12.61 16.89 9.82
CA ILE A 227 12.42 16.94 8.38
C ILE A 227 13.75 16.80 7.69
N ILE A 228 13.80 15.91 6.71
CA ILE A 228 14.90 15.82 5.77
C ILE A 228 14.45 16.38 4.43
N ALA A 229 15.17 17.41 3.94
CA ALA A 229 14.99 17.94 2.62
C ALA A 229 16.06 17.36 1.68
N LYS A 230 15.63 16.76 0.59
CA LYS A 230 16.49 16.32 -0.52
C LYS A 230 16.39 17.32 -1.65
N ILE A 231 17.52 17.89 -2.07
CA ILE A 231 17.61 18.87 -3.13
C ILE A 231 18.49 18.31 -4.24
N GLU A 232 17.95 18.17 -5.45
CA GLU A 232 18.64 17.59 -6.60
C GLU A 232 18.73 18.59 -7.75
N TRP A 233 19.94 18.91 -8.15
CA TRP A 233 20.22 19.71 -9.35
C TRP A 233 20.54 18.77 -10.51
N HIS A 234 19.61 18.66 -11.43
CA HIS A 234 19.76 17.84 -12.63
C HIS A 234 20.42 18.63 -13.76
N PRO A 235 21.22 17.97 -14.62
CA PRO A 235 21.76 18.59 -15.81
C PRO A 235 20.66 19.15 -16.71
N GLY A 236 20.83 20.40 -17.17
CA GLY A 236 19.86 21.05 -18.05
C GLY A 236 18.62 21.66 -17.38
N GLU A 237 18.36 21.39 -16.09
CA GLU A 237 17.24 21.99 -15.38
C GLU A 237 17.62 23.35 -14.76
N LEU A 238 16.71 24.32 -14.83
CA LEU A 238 16.92 25.66 -14.27
C LEU A 238 16.72 25.70 -12.75
N PHE A 239 15.87 24.85 -12.22
CA PHE A 239 15.51 24.78 -10.81
C PHE A 239 15.77 23.39 -10.24
N PRO A 240 16.13 23.28 -8.95
CA PRO A 240 16.31 21.98 -8.33
C PRO A 240 14.99 21.29 -8.07
N ARG A 241 15.00 19.97 -8.13
CA ARG A 241 13.92 19.13 -7.61
C ARG A 241 14.07 19.02 -6.11
N VAL A 242 12.99 19.22 -5.38
CA VAL A 242 12.99 19.21 -3.92
C VAL A 242 11.95 18.21 -3.41
N GLY A 243 12.34 17.40 -2.43
CA GLY A 243 11.46 16.51 -1.69
C GLY A 243 11.68 16.67 -0.19
N PHE A 244 10.62 16.58 0.60
CA PHE A 244 10.67 16.64 2.05
C PHE A 244 10.16 15.33 2.63
N ILE A 245 10.84 14.81 3.64
CA ILE A 245 10.49 13.58 4.37
C ILE A 245 10.39 13.93 5.85
N VAL A 246 9.25 13.66 6.47
CA VAL A 246 9.10 13.66 7.92
C VAL A 246 9.54 12.31 8.47
N THR A 247 10.29 12.32 9.56
CA THR A 247 10.87 11.09 10.12
C THR A 247 11.19 11.22 11.60
N ASN A 248 11.21 10.09 12.30
CA ASN A 248 11.77 9.94 13.65
C ASN A 248 13.03 9.04 13.64
N LEU A 249 13.52 8.66 12.45
CA LEU A 249 14.76 7.88 12.30
C LEU A 249 15.96 8.72 12.71
N PRO A 250 16.89 8.18 13.52
CA PRO A 250 18.08 8.92 13.95
C PRO A 250 19.24 8.91 12.94
N MET A 251 19.09 8.19 11.81
CA MET A 251 20.13 7.99 10.82
C MET A 251 20.41 9.27 10.00
N GLU A 252 21.55 9.27 9.29
CA GLU A 252 21.96 10.36 8.41
C GLU A 252 20.94 10.63 7.28
N PRO A 253 20.77 11.89 6.85
CA PRO A 253 19.79 12.30 5.84
C PRO A 253 19.85 11.51 4.52
N ASP A 254 21.04 11.19 4.06
CA ASP A 254 21.25 10.37 2.86
C ASP A 254 20.71 8.95 3.05
N TRP A 255 20.98 8.35 4.20
CA TRP A 255 20.48 7.02 4.53
C TRP A 255 18.94 6.99 4.59
N VAL A 256 18.32 7.95 5.29
CA VAL A 256 16.87 8.06 5.41
C VAL A 256 16.23 8.24 4.04
N THR A 257 16.84 9.06 3.18
CA THR A 257 16.35 9.26 1.81
C THR A 257 16.43 7.98 0.98
N ARG A 258 17.52 7.21 1.09
CA ARG A 258 17.65 5.91 0.42
C ARG A 258 16.65 4.89 0.96
N PHE A 259 16.47 4.85 2.26
CA PHE A 259 15.47 4.01 2.91
C PHE A 259 14.06 4.35 2.41
N TYR A 260 13.70 5.62 2.39
CA TYR A 260 12.40 6.08 1.85
C TYR A 260 12.20 5.68 0.38
N ASN A 261 13.21 5.83 -0.45
CA ASN A 261 13.10 5.55 -1.89
C ASN A 261 12.80 4.07 -2.20
N GLN A 262 13.12 3.14 -1.30
CA GLN A 262 12.78 1.72 -1.46
C GLN A 262 11.26 1.47 -1.39
N ARG A 263 10.45 2.45 -0.93
CA ARG A 263 8.99 2.41 -0.99
C ARG A 263 8.47 2.16 -2.42
N GLY A 264 9.19 2.60 -3.45
CA GLY A 264 8.80 2.36 -4.85
C GLY A 264 8.55 0.90 -5.22
N THR A 265 8.99 -0.06 -4.39
CA THR A 265 8.67 -1.48 -4.57
C THR A 265 7.18 -1.78 -4.33
N ALA A 266 6.50 -1.07 -3.42
CA ALA A 266 5.07 -1.21 -3.19
C ALA A 266 4.25 -0.86 -4.46
N GLU A 267 4.64 0.22 -5.16
CA GLU A 267 4.03 0.59 -6.45
C GLU A 267 4.19 -0.52 -7.50
N GLN A 268 5.33 -1.21 -7.49
CA GLN A 268 5.58 -2.34 -8.37
C GLN A 268 4.65 -3.51 -8.04
N HIS A 269 4.49 -3.87 -6.76
CA HIS A 269 3.57 -4.93 -6.33
C HIS A 269 2.11 -4.60 -6.69
N ILE A 270 1.70 -3.33 -6.54
CA ILE A 270 0.38 -2.88 -6.98
C ILE A 270 0.21 -3.05 -8.49
N LYS A 271 1.21 -2.69 -9.30
CA LYS A 271 1.17 -2.90 -10.76
C LYS A 271 1.08 -4.38 -11.13
N GLU A 272 1.81 -5.23 -10.46
CA GLU A 272 1.75 -6.69 -10.66
C GLU A 272 0.36 -7.23 -10.32
N GLY A 273 -0.23 -6.84 -9.19
CA GLY A 273 -1.57 -7.20 -8.83
C GLY A 273 -2.62 -6.74 -9.85
N LYS A 274 -2.51 -5.50 -10.35
CA LYS A 274 -3.38 -4.98 -11.40
C LYS A 274 -3.28 -5.77 -12.72
N ASN A 275 -2.07 -6.14 -13.11
CA ASN A 275 -1.81 -6.75 -14.41
C ASN A 275 -1.98 -8.27 -14.39
N ALA A 276 -1.39 -8.95 -13.41
CA ALA A 276 -1.40 -10.42 -13.31
C ALA A 276 -2.70 -10.95 -12.70
N PHE A 277 -3.09 -10.44 -11.54
CA PHE A 277 -4.27 -10.90 -10.82
C PHE A 277 -5.55 -10.13 -11.19
N ARG A 278 -5.39 -8.91 -11.71
CA ARG A 278 -6.50 -8.04 -12.13
C ARG A 278 -7.45 -7.71 -10.98
N TRP A 279 -6.93 -7.60 -9.77
CA TRP A 279 -7.71 -7.31 -8.56
C TRP A 279 -8.50 -6.00 -8.62
N THR A 280 -8.12 -5.06 -9.48
CA THR A 280 -8.87 -3.82 -9.72
C THR A 280 -10.11 -3.99 -10.64
N ARG A 281 -10.37 -5.19 -11.16
CA ARG A 281 -11.54 -5.46 -12.00
C ARG A 281 -12.74 -5.82 -11.14
N LEU A 282 -13.14 -4.90 -10.31
CA LEU A 282 -14.30 -4.99 -9.44
C LEU A 282 -15.56 -4.73 -10.28
N SER A 283 -16.45 -5.70 -10.37
CA SER A 283 -17.62 -5.67 -11.27
C SER A 283 -18.94 -6.06 -10.58
N CYS A 284 -18.94 -6.19 -9.26
CA CYS A 284 -20.15 -6.44 -8.50
C CYS A 284 -20.93 -5.15 -8.27
N ARG A 285 -22.26 -5.26 -8.12
CA ARG A 285 -23.10 -4.11 -7.83
C ARG A 285 -22.94 -3.68 -6.36
N LYS A 286 -22.87 -4.64 -5.43
CA LYS A 286 -22.73 -4.36 -4.01
C LYS A 286 -21.28 -4.13 -3.63
N PHE A 287 -21.05 -3.20 -2.70
CA PHE A 287 -19.73 -2.87 -2.20
C PHE A 287 -19.04 -4.09 -1.57
N HIS A 288 -19.72 -4.81 -0.69
CA HIS A 288 -19.19 -5.97 0.01
C HIS A 288 -18.77 -7.13 -0.91
N ASP A 289 -19.48 -7.32 -2.02
CA ASP A 289 -19.09 -8.33 -2.99
C ASP A 289 -17.78 -7.95 -3.71
N ASN A 290 -17.52 -6.65 -3.85
CA ASN A 290 -16.26 -6.14 -4.39
C ASN A 290 -15.12 -6.21 -3.37
N GLU A 291 -15.38 -6.06 -2.08
CA GLU A 291 -14.39 -6.30 -1.02
C GLU A 291 -13.86 -7.73 -1.04
N VAL A 292 -14.74 -8.72 -1.23
CA VAL A 292 -14.34 -10.14 -1.35
C VAL A 292 -13.44 -10.38 -2.57
N ARG A 293 -13.53 -9.56 -3.59
CA ARG A 293 -12.80 -9.71 -4.86
C ARG A 293 -11.48 -8.94 -4.90
N LEU A 294 -11.30 -8.00 -3.98
CA LEU A 294 -10.05 -7.25 -3.83
C LEU A 294 -8.96 -8.14 -3.25
#